data_10631ac4fcd3f1bbb9852e50049e8fe1
#
_entry.id   10631ac4fcd3f1bbb9852e50049e8fe1
#
_cell.length_a   1.000
_cell.length_b   1.000
_cell.length_c   1.000
_cell.angle_alpha   90.00
_cell.angle_beta   90.00
_cell.angle_gamma   90.00
#
_symmetry.space_group_name_H-M   'P 1'
#
loop_
_entity.id
_entity.type
_entity.pdbx_description
1 polymer ?
#
loop_
_entity_poly.entity_id
_entity_poly.type
_entity_poly.pdbx_seq_one_letter_code
_entity_poly.pdbx_strand_id
1 'polypeptide(L)'
;GSSTVEMLRRAMDVLHARGQWLPVFCGMSVSLEDRSIGEFLGYAGEVNPNGAHIPDFTLLHWPEAGICPDFGTTVRGMRRQGQRPPLLKRCGWVGDPGGHRQRMLILNASLTRPDLLEAIWPRHNQGLGAGRLSMEGQVSRYACLLDAQGAGYSGRVPMLLHSGRPLLYIARSRDFFFDRTFYAYRLPERLRPWRHFVPVREDTSDLAER
;
A
#
# COMPACT_ATOMS: atom_id res chain seq x y z
N GLY A 1 6.78 4.51 -14.96
CA GLY A 1 6.28 4.61 -16.32
C GLY A 1 5.99 3.28 -17.00
N SER A 2 6.92 2.32 -17.02
CA SER A 2 6.73 1.04 -17.72
C SER A 2 5.60 0.18 -17.16
N SER A 3 5.47 0.08 -15.85
CA SER A 3 4.42 -0.74 -15.21
C SER A 3 3.02 -0.23 -15.46
N THR A 4 2.81 1.08 -15.53
CA THR A 4 1.50 1.67 -15.88
C THR A 4 1.11 1.37 -17.32
N VAL A 5 2.08 1.53 -18.25
CA VAL A 5 1.87 1.21 -19.67
C VAL A 5 1.52 -0.27 -19.83
N GLU A 6 2.24 -1.15 -19.18
CA GLU A 6 1.98 -2.59 -19.22
C GLU A 6 0.59 -2.94 -18.64
N MET A 7 0.19 -2.31 -17.55
CA MET A 7 -1.16 -2.50 -16.98
C MET A 7 -2.25 -2.07 -17.96
N LEU A 8 -2.11 -0.90 -18.57
CA LEU A 8 -3.07 -0.40 -19.56
C LEU A 8 -3.12 -1.30 -20.80
N ARG A 9 -1.95 -1.75 -21.30
CA ARG A 9 -1.88 -2.69 -22.41
C ARG A 9 -2.64 -3.99 -22.09
N ARG A 10 -2.43 -4.60 -20.94
CA ARG A 10 -3.17 -5.80 -20.53
C ARG A 10 -4.68 -5.57 -20.40
N ALA A 11 -5.08 -4.41 -19.88
CA ALA A 11 -6.50 -4.05 -19.84
C ALA A 11 -7.11 -3.96 -21.23
N MET A 12 -6.40 -3.36 -22.18
CA MET A 12 -6.82 -3.28 -23.58
C MET A 12 -6.89 -4.67 -24.21
N ASP A 13 -5.91 -5.54 -24.00
CA ASP A 13 -5.92 -6.93 -24.50
C ASP A 13 -7.16 -7.70 -24.00
N VAL A 14 -7.53 -7.52 -22.71
CA VAL A 14 -8.73 -8.15 -22.14
C VAL A 14 -10.02 -7.60 -22.78
N LEU A 15 -10.12 -6.29 -22.99
CA LEU A 15 -11.27 -5.68 -23.65
C LEU A 15 -11.41 -6.18 -25.10
N HIS A 16 -10.29 -6.21 -25.82
CA HIS A 16 -10.24 -6.72 -27.19
C HIS A 16 -10.66 -8.20 -27.25
N ALA A 17 -10.14 -9.04 -26.37
CA ALA A 17 -10.54 -10.46 -26.30
C ALA A 17 -12.03 -10.67 -25.98
N ARG A 18 -12.69 -9.66 -25.38
CA ARG A 18 -14.14 -9.65 -25.12
C ARG A 18 -14.95 -9.02 -26.24
N GLY A 19 -14.34 -8.69 -27.38
CA GLY A 19 -15.00 -8.01 -28.50
C GLY A 19 -15.37 -6.55 -28.21
N GLN A 20 -14.82 -5.96 -27.16
CA GLN A 20 -15.03 -4.55 -26.82
C GLN A 20 -13.93 -3.72 -27.49
N TRP A 21 -14.29 -2.98 -28.52
CA TRP A 21 -13.36 -2.12 -29.23
C TRP A 21 -13.32 -0.74 -28.58
N LEU A 22 -12.12 -0.31 -28.21
CA LEU A 22 -11.90 1.09 -27.88
C LEU A 22 -11.78 1.90 -29.16
N PRO A 23 -12.34 3.13 -29.21
CA PRO A 23 -12.18 4.00 -30.38
C PRO A 23 -10.72 4.21 -30.71
N VAL A 24 -10.37 4.22 -31.99
CA VAL A 24 -9.00 4.27 -32.54
C VAL A 24 -8.22 5.54 -32.15
N PHE A 25 -8.83 6.49 -31.44
CA PHE A 25 -8.25 7.79 -31.09
C PHE A 25 -8.04 7.97 -29.57
N CYS A 26 -7.55 6.98 -28.90
CA CYS A 26 -7.27 7.14 -27.49
C CYS A 26 -5.81 7.47 -27.24
N GLY A 27 -5.46 8.73 -27.47
CA GLY A 27 -4.37 9.32 -26.71
C GLY A 27 -4.86 9.50 -25.27
N MET A 28 -4.39 8.69 -24.32
CA MET A 28 -4.65 8.88 -22.91
C MET A 28 -3.48 9.64 -22.29
N SER A 29 -3.77 10.80 -21.73
CA SER A 29 -2.81 11.49 -20.86
C SER A 29 -3.00 10.99 -19.44
N VAL A 30 -1.94 10.39 -18.87
CA VAL A 30 -1.91 9.88 -17.52
C VAL A 30 -0.99 10.76 -16.69
N SER A 31 -1.50 11.31 -15.59
CA SER A 31 -0.65 11.93 -14.59
C SER A 31 0.12 10.82 -13.84
N LEU A 32 1.44 10.91 -13.85
CA LEU A 32 2.31 10.03 -13.04
C LEU A 32 2.44 10.49 -11.60
N GLU A 33 1.78 11.60 -11.25
CA GLU A 33 1.68 12.08 -9.88
C GLU A 33 0.62 11.30 -9.10
N ASP A 34 0.71 11.37 -7.77
CA ASP A 34 -0.21 10.66 -6.88
C ASP A 34 -1.66 11.20 -6.97
N ARG A 35 -1.89 12.28 -7.68
CA ARG A 35 -3.21 12.89 -7.85
C ARG A 35 -3.54 13.16 -9.33
N SER A 36 -4.84 13.08 -9.64
CA SER A 36 -5.33 13.55 -10.93
C SER A 36 -5.37 15.08 -10.96
N ILE A 37 -4.80 15.66 -12.00
CA ILE A 37 -4.78 17.11 -12.21
C ILE A 37 -5.57 17.39 -13.49
N GLY A 38 -6.65 18.18 -13.38
CA GLY A 38 -7.48 18.55 -14.52
C GLY A 38 -8.15 17.36 -15.20
N GLU A 39 -7.98 17.23 -16.51
CA GLU A 39 -8.56 16.17 -17.35
C GLU A 39 -7.72 14.90 -17.43
N PHE A 40 -6.58 14.86 -16.71
CA PHE A 40 -5.69 13.70 -16.75
C PHE A 40 -6.22 12.56 -15.88
N LEU A 41 -5.98 11.35 -16.35
CA LEU A 41 -6.18 10.16 -15.52
C LEU A 41 -5.12 10.10 -14.43
N GLY A 42 -5.53 9.91 -13.19
CA GLY A 42 -4.63 9.80 -12.05
C GLY A 42 -4.91 8.56 -11.20
N TYR A 43 -3.99 8.23 -10.30
CA TYR A 43 -4.14 7.07 -9.41
C TYR A 43 -5.03 7.37 -8.20
N ALA A 44 -5.08 8.61 -7.77
CA ALA A 44 -5.82 9.07 -6.62
C ALA A 44 -6.20 10.55 -6.77
N GLY A 45 -7.05 11.05 -5.90
CA GLY A 45 -7.46 12.45 -5.86
C GLY A 45 -8.93 12.63 -5.51
N GLU A 46 -9.39 13.87 -5.51
CA GLU A 46 -10.80 14.18 -5.43
C GLU A 46 -11.52 13.63 -6.67
N VAL A 47 -12.78 13.25 -6.48
CA VAL A 47 -13.63 12.90 -7.61
C VAL A 47 -13.81 14.16 -8.44
N ASN A 48 -12.96 14.32 -9.44
CA ASN A 48 -13.15 15.35 -10.45
C ASN A 48 -14.25 14.85 -11.39
N PRO A 49 -15.34 15.60 -11.60
CA PRO A 49 -16.40 15.22 -12.54
C PRO A 49 -15.88 14.98 -13.95
N ASN A 50 -14.73 15.56 -14.30
CA ASN A 50 -14.09 15.43 -15.61
C ASN A 50 -12.86 14.51 -15.59
N GLY A 51 -12.47 13.95 -14.45
CA GLY A 51 -11.30 13.10 -14.29
C GLY A 51 -11.67 11.67 -13.87
N ALA A 52 -11.06 10.69 -14.50
CA ALA A 52 -11.19 9.29 -14.10
C ALA A 52 -9.95 8.82 -13.36
N HIS A 53 -10.16 8.00 -12.33
CA HIS A 53 -9.05 7.32 -11.67
C HIS A 53 -8.77 6.00 -12.37
N ILE A 54 -7.50 5.72 -12.58
CA ILE A 54 -7.03 4.44 -13.08
C ILE A 54 -6.46 3.61 -11.93
N PRO A 55 -6.47 2.27 -12.07
CA PRO A 55 -5.78 1.41 -11.14
C PRO A 55 -4.31 1.77 -11.01
N ASP A 56 -3.80 1.78 -9.78
CA ASP A 56 -2.38 1.95 -9.54
C ASP A 56 -1.59 0.74 -10.08
N PHE A 57 -0.43 1.01 -10.65
CA PHE A 57 0.51 -0.02 -11.12
C PHE A 57 0.92 -1.00 -10.01
N THR A 58 0.86 -0.60 -8.75
CA THR A 58 1.14 -1.47 -7.59
C THR A 58 0.24 -2.70 -7.54
N LEU A 59 -0.93 -2.65 -8.18
CA LEU A 59 -1.84 -3.80 -8.29
C LEU A 59 -1.48 -4.76 -9.41
N LEU A 60 -0.53 -4.41 -10.22
CA LEU A 60 0.03 -5.34 -11.19
C LEU A 60 1.33 -5.92 -10.65
N HIS A 61 2.31 -5.07 -10.43
CA HIS A 61 3.68 -5.46 -10.16
C HIS A 61 4.47 -4.29 -9.55
N TRP A 62 5.09 -4.53 -8.42
CA TRP A 62 5.96 -3.55 -7.75
C TRP A 62 7.08 -4.27 -6.98
N PRO A 63 8.16 -4.71 -7.66
CA PRO A 63 9.22 -5.51 -7.06
C PRO A 63 9.91 -4.84 -5.87
N GLU A 64 10.06 -3.51 -5.90
CA GLU A 64 10.69 -2.74 -4.84
C GLU A 64 9.92 -2.81 -3.52
N ALA A 65 8.61 -3.02 -3.59
CA ALA A 65 7.75 -3.24 -2.42
C ALA A 65 7.51 -4.73 -2.12
N GLY A 66 8.14 -5.63 -2.90
CA GLY A 66 7.98 -7.07 -2.74
C GLY A 66 6.72 -7.64 -3.40
N ILE A 67 6.15 -6.94 -4.38
CA ILE A 67 5.02 -7.43 -5.19
C ILE A 67 5.58 -8.02 -6.47
N CYS A 68 5.83 -9.31 -6.45
CA CYS A 68 6.48 -10.03 -7.55
C CYS A 68 6.07 -11.51 -7.51
N PRO A 69 5.74 -12.17 -8.63
CA PRO A 69 5.71 -11.61 -9.99
C PRO A 69 4.50 -10.70 -10.25
N ASP A 70 3.43 -10.81 -9.47
CA ASP A 70 2.20 -10.01 -9.60
C ASP A 70 1.48 -9.90 -8.25
N PHE A 71 0.50 -8.98 -8.19
CA PHE A 71 -0.32 -8.74 -7.01
C PHE A 71 -1.06 -9.99 -6.53
N GLY A 72 -1.72 -10.72 -7.44
CA GLY A 72 -2.52 -11.89 -7.08
C GLY A 72 -1.67 -13.00 -6.46
N THR A 73 -0.51 -13.26 -7.01
CA THR A 73 0.45 -14.25 -6.47
C THR A 73 0.96 -13.82 -5.10
N THR A 74 1.35 -12.56 -4.94
CA THR A 74 1.79 -12.00 -3.66
C THR A 74 0.70 -12.12 -2.59
N VAL A 75 -0.53 -11.72 -2.91
CA VAL A 75 -1.66 -11.81 -1.97
C VAL A 75 -1.96 -13.25 -1.56
N ARG A 76 -1.90 -14.21 -2.50
CA ARG A 76 -2.07 -15.63 -2.15
C ARG A 76 -0.98 -16.12 -1.20
N GLY A 77 0.27 -15.72 -1.43
CA GLY A 77 1.39 -16.01 -0.55
C GLY A 77 1.20 -15.41 0.84
N MET A 78 0.85 -14.13 0.90
CA MET A 78 0.56 -13.44 2.17
C MET A 78 -0.54 -14.13 2.97
N ARG A 79 -1.66 -14.50 2.33
CA ARG A 79 -2.76 -15.23 3.00
C ARG A 79 -2.31 -16.57 3.58
N ARG A 80 -1.51 -17.34 2.83
CA ARG A 80 -0.94 -18.60 3.36
C ARG A 80 -0.08 -18.37 4.59
N GLN A 81 0.76 -17.32 4.58
CA GLN A 81 1.58 -16.97 5.74
C GLN A 81 0.73 -16.45 6.91
N GLY A 82 -0.31 -15.67 6.64
CA GLY A 82 -1.21 -15.14 7.65
C GLY A 82 -1.99 -16.21 8.43
N GLN A 83 -2.20 -17.38 7.84
CA GLN A 83 -2.82 -18.54 8.50
C GLN A 83 -1.88 -19.27 9.48
N ARG A 84 -0.59 -18.94 9.46
CA ARG A 84 0.41 -19.54 10.34
C ARG A 84 0.69 -18.63 11.53
N PRO A 85 1.14 -19.16 12.67
CA PRO A 85 1.63 -18.32 13.76
C PRO A 85 2.77 -17.40 13.28
N PRO A 86 2.81 -16.14 13.72
CA PRO A 86 3.91 -15.25 13.41
C PRO A 86 5.18 -15.66 14.16
N LEU A 87 6.34 -15.35 13.59
CA LEU A 87 7.63 -15.59 14.27
C LEU A 87 7.82 -14.68 15.49
N LEU A 88 7.30 -13.45 15.41
CA LEU A 88 7.44 -12.44 16.47
C LEU A 88 6.04 -11.96 16.90
N LYS A 89 5.82 -11.88 18.22
CA LYS A 89 4.58 -11.38 18.83
C LYS A 89 4.58 -9.84 18.93
N ARG A 90 5.00 -9.16 17.84
CA ARG A 90 5.04 -7.70 17.77
C ARG A 90 4.61 -7.23 16.38
N CYS A 91 4.31 -5.96 16.26
CA CYS A 91 4.00 -5.33 14.99
C CYS A 91 5.26 -5.09 14.16
N GLY A 92 5.10 -5.03 12.85
CA GLY A 92 6.18 -4.74 11.92
C GLY A 92 5.85 -3.62 10.95
N TRP A 93 6.87 -2.81 10.68
CA TRP A 93 6.87 -1.84 9.61
C TRP A 93 8.17 -1.95 8.82
N VAL A 94 8.07 -1.97 7.50
CA VAL A 94 9.23 -1.99 6.60
C VAL A 94 9.08 -0.86 5.60
N GLY A 95 10.03 0.05 5.56
CA GLY A 95 9.96 1.19 4.64
C GLY A 95 11.12 2.16 4.79
N ASP A 96 11.19 3.08 3.83
CA ASP A 96 12.12 4.21 3.86
C ASP A 96 11.45 5.37 4.63
N PRO A 97 12.05 5.93 5.66
CA PRO A 97 11.49 7.08 6.37
C PRO A 97 11.38 8.30 5.48
N GLY A 98 12.29 8.49 4.51
CA GLY A 98 12.22 9.54 3.48
C GLY A 98 11.96 10.96 4.00
N GLY A 99 12.32 11.25 5.26
CA GLY A 99 12.00 12.53 5.91
C GLY A 99 10.54 12.71 6.34
N HIS A 100 9.68 11.71 6.16
CA HIS A 100 8.28 11.79 6.57
C HIS A 100 8.13 11.66 8.09
N ARG A 101 7.49 12.66 8.71
CA ARG A 101 7.31 12.72 10.17
C ARG A 101 6.76 11.44 10.77
N GLN A 102 5.67 10.89 10.23
CA GLN A 102 5.06 9.67 10.77
C GLN A 102 6.02 8.47 10.74
N ARG A 103 6.77 8.32 9.66
CA ARG A 103 7.73 7.22 9.53
C ARG A 103 8.91 7.36 10.48
N MET A 104 9.33 8.60 10.76
CA MET A 104 10.33 8.88 11.80
C MET A 104 9.79 8.54 13.21
N LEU A 105 8.51 8.84 13.49
CA LEU A 105 7.86 8.45 14.74
C LEU A 105 7.80 6.93 14.91
N ILE A 106 7.53 6.18 13.84
CA ILE A 106 7.57 4.70 13.86
C ILE A 106 8.97 4.18 14.19
N LEU A 107 10.01 4.73 13.55
CA LEU A 107 11.39 4.35 13.87
C LEU A 107 11.72 4.62 15.33
N ASN A 108 11.34 5.78 15.84
CA ASN A 108 11.55 6.16 17.23
C ASN A 108 10.79 5.23 18.19
N ALA A 109 9.54 4.92 17.89
CA ALA A 109 8.75 3.96 18.66
C ALA A 109 9.38 2.55 18.67
N SER A 110 9.95 2.12 17.55
CA SER A 110 10.68 0.85 17.45
C SER A 110 11.93 0.80 18.33
N LEU A 111 12.62 1.93 18.50
CA LEU A 111 13.78 2.03 19.38
C LEU A 111 13.39 2.05 20.85
N THR A 112 12.30 2.71 21.20
CA THR A 112 11.83 2.86 22.58
C THR A 112 11.02 1.66 23.08
N ARG A 113 10.30 0.98 22.17
CA ARG A 113 9.44 -0.18 22.47
C ARG A 113 9.70 -1.34 21.49
N PRO A 114 10.94 -1.90 21.50
CA PRO A 114 11.31 -3.01 20.62
C PRO A 114 10.53 -4.30 20.91
N ASP A 115 9.90 -4.39 22.08
CA ASP A 115 8.99 -5.46 22.48
C ASP A 115 7.66 -5.43 21.69
N LEU A 116 7.17 -4.25 21.32
CA LEU A 116 5.89 -4.06 20.63
C LEU A 116 6.02 -3.85 19.12
N LEU A 117 7.10 -3.21 18.69
CA LEU A 117 7.26 -2.79 17.29
C LEU A 117 8.69 -3.04 16.79
N GLU A 118 8.82 -3.54 15.59
CA GLU A 118 10.05 -3.56 14.82
C GLU A 118 9.88 -2.75 13.54
N ALA A 119 10.70 -1.72 13.38
CA ALA A 119 10.77 -0.94 12.15
C ALA A 119 12.06 -1.27 11.40
N ILE A 120 11.95 -1.69 10.15
CA ILE A 120 13.09 -1.98 9.28
C ILE A 120 13.21 -0.89 8.22
N TRP A 121 14.37 -0.23 8.20
CA TRP A 121 14.76 0.66 7.14
C TRP A 121 15.74 -0.08 6.20
N PRO A 122 15.32 -0.50 5.00
CA PRO A 122 16.12 -1.39 4.15
C PRO A 122 17.48 -0.80 3.75
N ARG A 123 17.58 0.51 3.58
CA ARG A 123 18.85 1.18 3.21
C ARG A 123 19.86 1.22 4.34
N HIS A 124 19.38 1.32 5.58
CA HIS A 124 20.25 1.43 6.75
C HIS A 124 20.74 0.06 7.22
N ASN A 125 19.93 -0.97 7.03
CA ASN A 125 20.19 -2.32 7.53
C ASN A 125 20.88 -3.24 6.51
N GLN A 126 21.44 -2.71 5.44
CA GLN A 126 22.12 -3.51 4.40
C GLN A 126 23.30 -4.33 4.94
N GLY A 127 23.89 -3.96 6.08
CA GLY A 127 24.99 -4.70 6.74
C GLY A 127 24.55 -5.84 7.66
N LEU A 128 23.26 -5.95 8.00
CA LEU A 128 22.78 -6.91 9.01
C LEU A 128 22.10 -8.16 8.42
N GLY A 129 22.22 -8.40 7.12
CA GLY A 129 21.56 -9.54 6.47
C GLY A 129 20.01 -9.45 6.45
N ALA A 130 19.46 -8.38 7.02
CA ALA A 130 18.04 -8.06 6.95
C ALA A 130 17.74 -7.52 5.55
N GLY A 131 17.92 -8.35 4.53
CA GLY A 131 17.50 -8.07 3.18
C GLY A 131 16.05 -7.59 3.16
N ARG A 132 15.65 -6.88 2.10
CA ARG A 132 14.29 -6.43 1.90
C ARG A 132 13.32 -7.57 2.22
N LEU A 133 12.61 -7.48 3.35
CA LEU A 133 11.55 -8.43 3.66
C LEU A 133 10.47 -8.27 2.59
N SER A 134 10.22 -9.35 1.85
CA SER A 134 9.08 -9.41 0.94
C SER A 134 7.77 -9.20 1.72
N MET A 135 6.69 -8.93 1.05
CA MET A 135 5.37 -8.81 1.69
C MET A 135 4.99 -10.10 2.43
N GLU A 136 5.27 -11.27 1.83
CA GLU A 136 5.07 -12.57 2.50
C GLU A 136 5.98 -12.72 3.74
N GLY A 137 7.22 -12.27 3.64
CA GLY A 137 8.17 -12.29 4.76
C GLY A 137 7.71 -11.42 5.93
N GLN A 138 7.11 -10.25 5.66
CA GLN A 138 6.54 -9.40 6.72
C GLN A 138 5.37 -10.11 7.41
N VAL A 139 4.46 -10.73 6.65
CA VAL A 139 3.32 -11.47 7.21
C VAL A 139 3.78 -12.69 8.03
N SER A 140 4.81 -13.42 7.57
CA SER A 140 5.39 -14.53 8.31
C SER A 140 6.04 -14.08 9.62
N ARG A 141 6.69 -12.92 9.60
CA ARG A 141 7.49 -12.45 10.73
C ARG A 141 6.64 -11.83 11.84
N TYR A 142 5.65 -11.01 11.52
CA TYR A 142 4.97 -10.15 12.49
C TYR A 142 3.54 -10.58 12.83
N ALA A 143 3.14 -10.33 14.08
CA ALA A 143 1.78 -10.57 14.55
C ALA A 143 0.79 -9.53 14.00
N CYS A 144 1.22 -8.30 13.75
CA CYS A 144 0.46 -7.24 13.13
C CYS A 144 1.34 -6.42 12.20
N LEU A 145 0.72 -5.73 11.25
CA LEU A 145 1.40 -4.92 10.27
C LEU A 145 1.01 -3.46 10.44
N LEU A 146 1.97 -2.56 10.25
CA LEU A 146 1.75 -1.13 10.39
C LEU A 146 1.84 -0.45 9.02
N ASP A 147 0.91 0.47 8.76
CA ASP A 147 0.97 1.31 7.57
C ASP A 147 1.01 2.79 7.92
N ALA A 148 1.93 3.49 7.30
CA ALA A 148 2.15 4.92 7.43
C ALA A 148 2.07 5.60 6.06
N GLN A 149 1.78 6.88 6.12
CA GLN A 149 1.71 7.73 4.94
C GLN A 149 3.00 7.68 4.10
N GLY A 150 2.81 7.69 2.76
CA GLY A 150 3.85 7.96 1.79
C GLY A 150 3.95 9.47 1.47
N ALA A 151 4.48 9.79 0.31
CA ALA A 151 4.43 11.14 -0.25
C ALA A 151 2.98 11.53 -0.58
N GLY A 152 2.17 10.56 -1.01
CA GLY A 152 0.74 10.66 -1.20
C GLY A 152 0.01 9.53 -0.45
N TYR A 153 -0.82 8.75 -1.14
CA TYR A 153 -1.47 7.56 -0.58
C TYR A 153 -0.48 6.41 -0.35
N SER A 154 -0.91 5.38 0.35
CA SER A 154 -0.11 4.16 0.52
C SER A 154 -0.59 3.04 -0.41
N GLY A 155 0.14 2.76 -1.47
CA GLY A 155 -0.15 1.67 -2.40
C GLY A 155 -0.11 0.27 -1.77
N ARG A 156 0.41 0.13 -0.54
CA ARG A 156 0.50 -1.17 0.16
C ARG A 156 -0.77 -1.58 0.89
N VAL A 157 -1.63 -0.64 1.26
CA VAL A 157 -2.82 -0.95 2.07
C VAL A 157 -3.71 -2.03 1.45
N PRO A 158 -4.00 -2.05 0.14
CA PRO A 158 -4.78 -3.13 -0.45
C PRO A 158 -4.20 -4.53 -0.20
N MET A 159 -2.87 -4.66 -0.22
CA MET A 159 -2.20 -5.93 0.06
C MET A 159 -2.21 -6.26 1.54
N LEU A 160 -1.91 -5.28 2.39
CA LEU A 160 -1.88 -5.46 3.85
C LEU A 160 -3.23 -5.94 4.38
N LEU A 161 -4.35 -5.46 3.80
CA LEU A 161 -5.69 -5.93 4.12
C LEU A 161 -5.93 -7.41 3.77
N HIS A 162 -5.16 -7.96 2.83
CA HIS A 162 -5.23 -9.37 2.47
C HIS A 162 -4.29 -10.28 3.27
N SER A 163 -3.49 -9.71 4.17
CA SER A 163 -2.44 -10.45 4.89
C SER A 163 -2.96 -11.49 5.87
N GLY A 164 -4.19 -11.34 6.37
CA GLY A 164 -4.68 -12.13 7.50
C GLY A 164 -4.10 -11.68 8.85
N ARG A 165 -3.31 -10.59 8.89
CA ARG A 165 -2.80 -9.95 10.10
C ARG A 165 -3.58 -8.68 10.39
N PRO A 166 -3.78 -8.30 11.67
CA PRO A 166 -4.29 -6.97 11.99
C PRO A 166 -3.44 -5.88 11.33
N LEU A 167 -4.12 -4.94 10.67
CA LEU A 167 -3.48 -3.77 10.09
C LEU A 167 -3.66 -2.59 11.03
N LEU A 168 -2.58 -2.08 11.60
CA LEU A 168 -2.54 -0.83 12.32
C LEU A 168 -2.34 0.30 11.29
N TYR A 169 -3.36 1.13 11.17
CA TYR A 169 -3.40 2.20 10.17
C TYR A 169 -3.27 3.55 10.87
N ILE A 170 -2.13 4.21 10.68
CA ILE A 170 -1.88 5.52 11.27
C ILE A 170 -2.74 6.56 10.56
N ALA A 171 -3.51 7.31 11.34
CA ALA A 171 -4.32 8.41 10.84
C ALA A 171 -3.43 9.39 10.08
N ARG A 172 -3.97 9.89 9.00
CA ARG A 172 -3.26 10.72 8.08
C ARG A 172 -3.65 12.19 8.32
N SER A 173 -2.81 13.16 7.96
CA SER A 173 -3.14 14.59 7.97
C SER A 173 -4.20 14.96 6.92
N ARG A 174 -4.62 16.18 6.84
CA ARG A 174 -5.76 16.62 6.00
C ARG A 174 -5.66 16.26 4.51
N ASP A 175 -4.49 15.95 4.01
CA ASP A 175 -4.26 15.57 2.62
C ASP A 175 -4.74 14.14 2.26
N PHE A 176 -5.49 13.52 3.17
CA PHE A 176 -6.00 12.14 3.19
C PHE A 176 -7.13 11.84 2.26
N PHE A 177 -7.49 12.80 1.55
CA PHE A 177 -8.37 12.67 0.45
C PHE A 177 -7.97 11.53 -0.47
N PHE A 178 -6.67 11.41 -0.70
CA PHE A 178 -6.09 10.40 -1.57
C PHE A 178 -6.41 8.98 -1.15
N ASP A 179 -6.24 8.66 0.12
CA ASP A 179 -6.51 7.32 0.61
C ASP A 179 -8.00 6.97 0.50
N ARG A 180 -8.89 7.91 0.82
CA ARG A 180 -10.33 7.70 0.71
C ARG A 180 -10.76 7.42 -0.72
N THR A 181 -10.26 8.19 -1.68
CA THR A 181 -10.63 8.05 -3.09
C THR A 181 -9.99 6.82 -3.71
N PHE A 182 -8.72 6.57 -3.42
CA PHE A 182 -8.00 5.42 -3.91
C PHE A 182 -8.62 4.09 -3.45
N TYR A 183 -9.09 4.02 -2.20
CA TYR A 183 -9.69 2.79 -1.67
C TYR A 183 -11.20 2.70 -1.91
N ALA A 184 -11.92 3.81 -1.95
CA ALA A 184 -13.35 3.83 -2.23
C ALA A 184 -13.69 3.26 -3.61
N TYR A 185 -12.79 3.43 -4.56
CA TYR A 185 -12.93 2.94 -5.90
C TYR A 185 -12.82 1.41 -6.04
N ARG A 186 -12.19 0.72 -5.10
CA ARG A 186 -11.85 -0.70 -5.21
C ARG A 186 -12.55 -1.61 -4.24
N LEU A 187 -13.08 -1.05 -3.19
CA LEU A 187 -13.78 -1.80 -2.17
C LEU A 187 -15.25 -1.46 -2.28
N PRO A 188 -16.15 -2.46 -2.38
CA PRO A 188 -17.59 -2.25 -2.40
C PRO A 188 -18.08 -1.50 -1.17
N GLU A 189 -17.30 -1.53 -0.07
CA GLU A 189 -17.54 -0.78 1.14
C GLU A 189 -16.31 0.09 1.46
N ARG A 190 -16.55 1.30 1.98
CA ARG A 190 -15.48 2.13 2.53
C ARG A 190 -14.79 1.42 3.69
N LEU A 191 -13.47 1.56 3.78
CA LEU A 191 -12.73 1.08 4.93
C LEU A 191 -13.26 1.69 6.22
N ARG A 192 -13.57 0.84 7.19
CA ARG A 192 -14.10 1.23 8.50
C ARG A 192 -13.11 0.89 9.59
N PRO A 193 -12.79 1.85 10.50
CA PRO A 193 -12.01 1.57 11.70
C PRO A 193 -12.63 0.43 12.49
N TRP A 194 -11.79 -0.37 13.15
CA TRP A 194 -12.16 -1.52 13.98
C TRP A 194 -12.84 -2.69 13.25
N ARG A 195 -13.20 -2.52 12.00
CA ARG A 195 -13.70 -3.60 11.14
C ARG A 195 -12.64 -4.08 10.15
N HIS A 196 -11.94 -3.15 9.51
CA HIS A 196 -10.98 -3.46 8.45
C HIS A 196 -9.55 -3.17 8.89
N PHE A 197 -9.37 -2.28 9.84
CA PHE A 197 -8.07 -1.90 10.39
C PHE A 197 -8.22 -1.38 11.82
N VAL A 198 -7.12 -1.40 12.57
CA VAL A 198 -7.01 -0.77 13.89
C VAL A 198 -6.51 0.65 13.69
N PRO A 199 -7.29 1.68 14.07
CA PRO A 199 -6.86 3.07 13.90
C PRO A 199 -5.78 3.41 14.93
N VAL A 200 -4.73 4.11 14.48
CA VAL A 200 -3.68 4.69 15.31
C VAL A 200 -3.66 6.19 15.07
N ARG A 201 -3.43 6.99 16.11
CA ARG A 201 -3.35 8.45 15.98
C ARG A 201 -2.19 8.86 15.06
N GLU A 202 -2.34 10.04 14.44
CA GLU A 202 -1.33 10.59 13.52
C GLU A 202 0.05 10.74 14.17
N ASP A 203 0.07 11.13 15.44
CA ASP A 203 1.28 11.30 16.25
C ASP A 203 1.82 10.01 16.85
N THR A 204 1.18 8.88 16.58
CA THR A 204 1.50 7.55 17.10
C THR A 204 1.42 7.41 18.62
N SER A 205 0.85 8.39 19.34
CA SER A 205 0.83 8.43 20.81
C SER A 205 0.09 7.24 21.44
N ASP A 206 -0.87 6.65 20.74
CA ASP A 206 -1.65 5.51 21.22
C ASP A 206 -1.18 4.15 20.64
N LEU A 207 -0.05 4.12 19.95
CA LEU A 207 0.44 2.91 19.30
C LEU A 207 0.73 1.77 20.29
N ALA A 208 1.17 2.10 21.50
CA ALA A 208 1.46 1.10 22.53
C ALA A 208 0.21 0.52 23.21
N GLU A 209 -0.94 1.15 23.04
CA GLU A 209 -2.22 0.75 23.64
C GLU A 209 -3.04 -0.15 22.69
N ARG A 210 -2.64 -0.22 21.41
CA ARG A 210 -3.32 -0.97 20.35
C ARG A 210 -2.75 -2.36 20.16
#